data_b32ae9ebf7567522813a1bc7a2feb234
#
_entry.id   b32ae9ebf7567522813a1bc7a2feb234
#
_cell.length_a   1.000
_cell.length_b   1.000
_cell.length_c   1.000
_cell.angle_alpha   90.00
_cell.angle_beta   90.00
_cell.angle_gamma   90.00
#
_symmetry.space_group_name_H-M   'P 1'
#
loop_
_entity.id
_entity.type
_entity.pdbx_description
1 polymer ?
#
loop_
_entity_poly.entity_id
_entity_poly.type
_entity_poly.pdbx_seq_one_letter_code
_entity_poly.pdbx_strand_id
1 'polypeptide(L)'
;MALENRLGITDSAELARTEEKISKQKALKLFETGILDTLTPGTSETLCAIHKYLFEDIYDFAGKIREVNIAKGNFRFAPLMYLCSALENIDKMPQSSFDEIIEKYVEMNVAHPFREGNGRSTRIWLDLMLKKEIGYVVDWSKVDKEDYLLAMERSPIKDIEIKFLLKNALTDLSLIH
;
A
#
# COMPACT_ATOMS: atom_id res chain seq x y z
N MET A 1 8.48 -22.61 -2.24
CA MET A 1 8.54 -22.35 -3.69
C MET A 1 8.12 -20.90 -3.97
N ALA A 2 8.89 -20.20 -4.79
CA ALA A 2 8.60 -18.79 -5.10
C ALA A 2 7.36 -18.63 -5.98
N LEU A 3 6.69 -17.47 -5.87
CA LEU A 3 5.64 -17.09 -6.81
C LEU A 3 6.20 -17.04 -8.24
N GLU A 4 5.36 -17.36 -9.20
CA GLU A 4 5.71 -17.22 -10.61
C GLU A 4 6.08 -15.76 -10.91
N ASN A 5 7.24 -15.56 -11.54
CA ASN A 5 7.78 -14.23 -11.78
C ASN A 5 8.53 -14.17 -13.12
N ARG A 6 8.68 -12.98 -13.64
CA ARG A 6 9.31 -12.73 -14.93
C ARG A 6 10.84 -12.85 -14.91
N LEU A 7 11.42 -12.98 -13.73
CA LEU A 7 12.88 -13.06 -13.54
C LEU A 7 13.40 -14.49 -13.53
N GLY A 8 12.50 -15.48 -13.54
CA GLY A 8 12.88 -16.89 -13.48
C GLY A 8 13.44 -17.33 -12.14
N ILE A 9 13.18 -16.58 -11.07
CA ILE A 9 13.66 -16.90 -9.72
C ILE A 9 12.75 -17.96 -9.11
N THR A 10 13.36 -19.04 -8.60
CA THR A 10 12.63 -20.17 -8.00
C THR A 10 12.76 -20.24 -6.48
N ASP A 11 13.76 -19.57 -5.91
CA ASP A 11 13.96 -19.48 -4.47
C ASP A 11 13.18 -18.31 -3.90
N SER A 12 12.31 -18.57 -2.92
CA SER A 12 11.45 -17.54 -2.34
C SER A 12 12.21 -16.43 -1.61
N ALA A 13 13.31 -16.76 -0.94
CA ALA A 13 14.14 -15.78 -0.25
C ALA A 13 14.87 -14.86 -1.24
N GLU A 14 15.38 -15.44 -2.33
CA GLU A 14 16.01 -14.66 -3.40
C GLU A 14 14.99 -13.74 -4.08
N LEU A 15 13.80 -14.24 -4.34
CA LEU A 15 12.73 -13.44 -4.93
C LEU A 15 12.37 -12.26 -4.03
N ALA A 16 12.22 -12.48 -2.72
CA ALA A 16 11.91 -11.43 -1.76
C ALA A 16 12.98 -10.33 -1.75
N ARG A 17 14.25 -10.69 -1.76
CA ARG A 17 15.37 -9.72 -1.80
C ARG A 17 15.38 -8.92 -3.10
N THR A 18 15.18 -9.59 -4.22
CA THR A 18 15.18 -8.96 -5.54
C THR A 18 13.98 -8.04 -5.71
N GLU A 19 12.80 -8.50 -5.27
CA GLU A 19 11.57 -7.70 -5.27
C GLU A 19 11.75 -6.42 -4.44
N GLU A 20 12.30 -6.53 -3.24
CA GLU A 20 12.55 -5.37 -2.39
C GLU A 20 13.47 -4.37 -3.08
N LYS A 21 14.56 -4.82 -3.65
CA LYS A 21 15.53 -3.97 -4.34
C LYS A 21 14.89 -3.24 -5.53
N ILE A 22 14.24 -3.97 -6.42
CA ILE A 22 13.64 -3.40 -7.63
C ILE A 22 12.52 -2.43 -7.29
N SER A 23 11.61 -2.82 -6.38
CA SER A 23 10.48 -1.98 -6.03
C SER A 23 10.90 -0.70 -5.29
N LYS A 24 11.96 -0.73 -4.50
CA LYS A 24 12.51 0.48 -3.88
C LYS A 24 13.07 1.44 -4.93
N GLN A 25 13.80 0.92 -5.92
CA GLN A 25 14.31 1.73 -7.02
C GLN A 25 13.18 2.36 -7.84
N LYS A 26 12.13 1.59 -8.11
CA LYS A 26 10.94 2.07 -8.82
C LYS A 26 10.19 3.12 -8.00
N ALA A 27 10.08 2.94 -6.69
CA ALA A 27 9.44 3.93 -5.81
C ALA A 27 10.17 5.27 -5.85
N LEU A 28 11.50 5.27 -5.81
CA LEU A 28 12.30 6.48 -5.96
C LEU A 28 12.01 7.19 -7.27
N LYS A 29 11.94 6.44 -8.38
CA LYS A 29 11.62 7.00 -9.69
C LYS A 29 10.20 7.60 -9.74
N LEU A 30 9.24 6.98 -9.07
CA LEU A 30 7.89 7.54 -8.97
C LEU A 30 7.90 8.95 -8.36
N PHE A 31 8.66 9.13 -7.29
CA PHE A 31 8.79 10.44 -6.64
C PHE A 31 9.59 11.44 -7.50
N GLU A 32 10.70 11.00 -8.08
CA GLU A 32 11.60 11.88 -8.84
C GLU A 32 11.00 12.37 -10.15
N THR A 33 10.21 11.54 -10.83
CA THR A 33 9.66 11.85 -12.16
C THR A 33 8.37 12.66 -12.11
N GLY A 34 7.76 12.83 -10.92
CA GLY A 34 6.50 13.55 -10.79
C GLY A 34 5.28 12.78 -11.30
N ILE A 35 5.42 11.49 -11.62
CA ILE A 35 4.31 10.65 -12.09
C ILE A 35 3.18 10.60 -11.03
N LEU A 36 3.54 10.53 -9.74
CA LEU A 36 2.55 10.51 -8.67
C LEU A 36 1.64 11.73 -8.68
N ASP A 37 2.15 12.89 -9.03
CA ASP A 37 1.37 14.13 -9.06
C ASP A 37 0.31 14.15 -10.18
N THR A 38 0.42 13.24 -11.14
CA THR A 38 -0.57 13.11 -12.22
C THR A 38 -1.72 12.17 -11.88
N LEU A 39 -1.62 11.43 -10.78
CA LEU A 39 -2.60 10.42 -10.38
C LEU A 39 -3.65 11.03 -9.43
N THR A 40 -4.88 10.55 -9.52
CA THR A 40 -5.96 10.98 -8.63
C THR A 40 -5.80 10.31 -7.26
N PRO A 41 -5.58 11.06 -6.17
CA PRO A 41 -5.39 10.44 -4.85
C PRO A 41 -6.64 9.71 -4.37
N GLY A 42 -6.45 8.54 -3.77
CA GLY A 42 -7.49 7.83 -3.04
C GLY A 42 -8.39 6.92 -3.85
N THR A 43 -8.11 6.67 -5.12
CA THR A 43 -8.87 5.72 -5.92
C THR A 43 -8.16 4.37 -6.01
N SER A 44 -8.93 3.29 -6.18
CA SER A 44 -8.36 1.96 -6.42
C SER A 44 -7.63 1.89 -7.76
N GLU A 45 -8.09 2.64 -8.76
CA GLU A 45 -7.41 2.76 -10.05
C GLU A 45 -5.99 3.31 -9.89
N THR A 46 -5.83 4.35 -9.07
CA THR A 46 -4.51 4.92 -8.75
C THR A 46 -3.63 3.91 -8.03
N LEU A 47 -4.19 3.16 -7.08
CA LEU A 47 -3.44 2.10 -6.41
C LEU A 47 -2.95 1.04 -7.40
N CYS A 48 -3.79 0.63 -8.35
CA CYS A 48 -3.40 -0.29 -9.40
C CYS A 48 -2.26 0.27 -10.27
N ALA A 49 -2.31 1.56 -10.60
CA ALA A 49 -1.25 2.22 -11.37
C ALA A 49 0.08 2.24 -10.60
N ILE A 50 0.04 2.53 -9.30
CA ILE A 50 1.22 2.49 -8.44
C ILE A 50 1.80 1.06 -8.38
N HIS A 51 0.97 0.09 -8.13
CA HIS A 51 1.38 -1.31 -8.06
C HIS A 51 2.00 -1.79 -9.37
N LYS A 52 1.39 -1.46 -10.49
CA LYS A 52 1.92 -1.79 -11.81
C LYS A 52 3.32 -1.22 -12.00
N TYR A 53 3.51 0.04 -11.70
CA TYR A 53 4.80 0.70 -11.86
C TYR A 53 5.90 0.03 -11.01
N LEU A 54 5.57 -0.33 -9.77
CA LEU A 54 6.55 -0.95 -8.86
C LEU A 54 6.95 -2.37 -9.28
N PHE A 55 6.01 -3.14 -9.81
CA PHE A 55 6.14 -4.59 -9.94
C PHE A 55 6.07 -5.13 -11.37
N GLU A 56 5.88 -4.29 -12.38
CA GLU A 56 5.70 -4.76 -13.77
C GLU A 56 6.89 -5.54 -14.33
N ASP A 57 8.10 -5.27 -13.84
CA ASP A 57 9.30 -6.00 -14.27
C ASP A 57 9.44 -7.36 -13.60
N ILE A 58 8.66 -7.61 -12.54
CA ILE A 58 8.76 -8.81 -11.71
C ILE A 58 7.58 -9.76 -11.93
N TYR A 59 6.36 -9.23 -11.99
CA TYR A 59 5.15 -10.04 -12.02
C TYR A 59 4.23 -9.69 -13.19
N ASP A 60 3.68 -10.71 -13.81
CA ASP A 60 2.65 -10.53 -14.85
C ASP A 60 1.34 -10.00 -14.26
N PHE A 61 1.10 -10.22 -12.96
CA PHE A 61 -0.10 -9.70 -12.30
C PHE A 61 0.03 -8.25 -11.81
N ALA A 62 1.16 -7.57 -12.07
CA ALA A 62 1.35 -6.19 -11.63
C ALA A 62 0.21 -5.28 -12.09
N GLY A 63 -0.39 -4.57 -11.13
CA GLY A 63 -1.53 -3.68 -11.37
C GLY A 63 -2.87 -4.38 -11.57
N LYS A 64 -2.93 -5.69 -11.43
CA LYS A 64 -4.16 -6.47 -11.60
C LYS A 64 -4.71 -6.93 -10.26
N ILE A 65 -6.02 -6.81 -10.10
CA ILE A 65 -6.72 -7.30 -8.91
C ILE A 65 -6.61 -8.83 -8.84
N ARG A 66 -6.34 -9.35 -7.66
CA ARG A 66 -6.17 -10.79 -7.44
C ARG A 66 -7.42 -11.60 -7.78
N GLU A 67 -7.19 -12.84 -8.16
CA GLU A 67 -8.25 -13.81 -8.49
C GLU A 67 -8.29 -14.97 -7.48
N VAL A 68 -7.60 -14.82 -6.35
CA VAL A 68 -7.53 -15.83 -5.29
C VAL A 68 -7.78 -15.21 -3.92
N ASN A 69 -8.28 -16.02 -2.98
CA ASN A 69 -8.34 -15.64 -1.58
C ASN A 69 -6.94 -15.69 -0.97
N ILE A 70 -6.62 -14.73 -0.11
CA ILE A 70 -5.33 -14.67 0.55
C ILE A 70 -5.50 -14.43 2.05
N ALA A 71 -4.52 -14.90 2.81
CA ALA A 71 -4.45 -14.72 4.26
C ALA A 71 -2.99 -14.55 4.68
N LYS A 72 -2.77 -13.92 5.82
CA LYS A 72 -1.44 -13.79 6.43
C LYS A 72 -1.55 -14.18 7.89
N GLY A 73 -0.98 -15.33 8.24
CA GLY A 73 -1.18 -15.92 9.56
C GLY A 73 -2.65 -16.20 9.80
N ASN A 74 -3.20 -15.68 10.90
CA ASN A 74 -4.61 -15.81 11.23
C ASN A 74 -5.48 -14.70 10.64
N PHE A 75 -4.88 -13.70 9.98
CA PHE A 75 -5.60 -12.59 9.38
C PHE A 75 -6.06 -12.98 7.97
N ARG A 76 -7.37 -12.92 7.75
CA ARG A 76 -7.97 -13.15 6.44
C ARG A 76 -8.38 -11.83 5.84
N PHE A 77 -7.90 -11.57 4.64
CA PHE A 77 -8.27 -10.38 3.89
C PHE A 77 -9.65 -10.56 3.24
N ALA A 78 -10.16 -9.51 2.61
CA ALA A 78 -11.50 -9.54 2.02
C ALA A 78 -11.67 -10.77 1.11
N PRO A 79 -12.76 -11.55 1.26
CA PRO A 79 -13.05 -12.66 0.38
C PRO A 79 -13.16 -12.18 -1.07
N LEU A 80 -12.67 -13.00 -2.00
CA LEU A 80 -12.63 -12.66 -3.41
C LEU A 80 -14.00 -12.22 -3.94
N MET A 81 -15.06 -12.89 -3.51
CA MET A 81 -16.42 -12.58 -3.95
C MET A 81 -16.91 -11.18 -3.57
N TYR A 82 -16.31 -10.56 -2.55
CA TYR A 82 -16.66 -9.22 -2.07
C TYR A 82 -15.63 -8.15 -2.46
N LEU A 83 -14.51 -8.54 -3.08
CA LEU A 83 -13.39 -7.64 -3.29
C LEU A 83 -13.74 -6.45 -4.18
N CYS A 84 -14.43 -6.67 -5.29
CA CYS A 84 -14.85 -5.58 -6.18
C CYS A 84 -15.77 -4.60 -5.47
N SER A 85 -16.75 -5.09 -4.71
CA SER A 85 -17.66 -4.25 -3.92
C SER A 85 -16.90 -3.47 -2.86
N ALA A 86 -15.92 -4.09 -2.20
CA ALA A 86 -15.08 -3.42 -1.21
C ALA A 86 -14.30 -2.27 -1.83
N LEU A 87 -13.72 -2.48 -3.01
CA LEU A 87 -12.96 -1.44 -3.71
C LEU A 87 -13.85 -0.28 -4.15
N GLU A 88 -15.06 -0.56 -4.66
CA GLU A 88 -16.03 0.48 -5.00
C GLU A 88 -16.42 1.31 -3.78
N ASN A 89 -16.65 0.67 -2.64
CA ASN A 89 -16.98 1.36 -1.40
C ASN A 89 -15.82 2.22 -0.91
N ILE A 90 -14.59 1.71 -1.00
CA ILE A 90 -13.40 2.46 -0.61
C ILE A 90 -13.23 3.71 -1.49
N ASP A 91 -13.48 3.60 -2.78
CA ASP A 91 -13.39 4.74 -3.71
C ASP A 91 -14.34 5.88 -3.31
N LYS A 92 -15.45 5.55 -2.65
CA LYS A 92 -16.45 6.54 -2.19
C LYS A 92 -16.19 7.08 -0.79
N MET A 93 -15.25 6.50 -0.04
CA MET A 93 -14.95 6.96 1.33
C MET A 93 -14.34 8.36 1.31
N PRO A 94 -14.68 9.19 2.31
CA PRO A 94 -14.12 10.53 2.41
C PRO A 94 -12.64 10.50 2.77
N GLN A 95 -11.91 11.53 2.36
CA GLN A 95 -10.47 11.66 2.60
C GLN A 95 -10.05 13.12 2.87
N SER A 96 -10.93 13.92 3.46
CA SER A 96 -10.67 15.34 3.69
C SER A 96 -9.87 15.66 4.94
N SER A 97 -9.72 14.70 5.84
CA SER A 97 -8.96 14.86 7.08
C SER A 97 -7.99 13.70 7.27
N PHE A 98 -7.02 13.88 8.17
CA PHE A 98 -6.09 12.81 8.54
C PHE A 98 -6.84 11.55 8.97
N ASP A 99 -7.80 11.68 9.87
CA ASP A 99 -8.54 10.53 10.37
C ASP A 99 -9.28 9.78 9.26
N GLU A 100 -9.96 10.51 8.39
CA GLU A 100 -10.66 9.91 7.24
C GLU A 100 -9.69 9.18 6.29
N ILE A 101 -8.54 9.77 6.05
CA ILE A 101 -7.51 9.14 5.20
C ILE A 101 -7.00 7.84 5.81
N ILE A 102 -6.75 7.83 7.12
CA ILE A 102 -6.29 6.60 7.80
C ILE A 102 -7.39 5.54 7.81
N GLU A 103 -8.64 5.91 8.04
CA GLU A 103 -9.78 4.99 7.97
C GLU A 103 -9.88 4.35 6.58
N LYS A 104 -9.71 5.14 5.55
CA LYS A 104 -9.69 4.66 4.16
C LYS A 104 -8.50 3.73 3.90
N TYR A 105 -7.34 4.06 4.42
CA TYR A 105 -6.13 3.24 4.35
C TYR A 105 -6.34 1.88 5.03
N VAL A 106 -6.96 1.86 6.22
CA VAL A 106 -7.28 0.63 6.95
C VAL A 106 -8.18 -0.28 6.11
N GLU A 107 -9.22 0.27 5.50
CA GLU A 107 -10.12 -0.49 4.64
C GLU A 107 -9.40 -1.07 3.41
N MET A 108 -8.49 -0.31 2.82
CA MET A 108 -7.69 -0.82 1.70
C MET A 108 -6.74 -1.95 2.14
N ASN A 109 -6.19 -1.86 3.36
CA ASN A 109 -5.38 -2.94 3.92
C ASN A 109 -6.19 -4.22 4.12
N VAL A 110 -7.45 -4.12 4.57
CA VAL A 110 -8.37 -5.26 4.70
C VAL A 110 -8.71 -5.84 3.32
N ALA A 111 -8.95 -4.98 2.35
CA ALA A 111 -9.25 -5.41 0.96
C ALA A 111 -8.08 -6.18 0.36
N HIS A 112 -6.87 -5.69 0.54
CA HIS A 112 -5.63 -6.34 0.12
C HIS A 112 -5.73 -6.83 -1.34
N PRO A 113 -5.82 -5.91 -2.30
CA PRO A 113 -6.33 -6.25 -3.63
C PRO A 113 -5.36 -7.02 -4.54
N PHE A 114 -4.08 -7.10 -4.19
CA PHE A 114 -3.08 -7.74 -5.05
C PHE A 114 -2.59 -9.06 -4.48
N ARG A 115 -2.07 -9.91 -5.36
CA ARG A 115 -1.51 -11.21 -4.98
C ARG A 115 -0.28 -11.05 -4.07
N GLU A 116 0.53 -10.03 -4.32
CA GLU A 116 1.76 -9.70 -3.59
C GLU A 116 2.02 -8.19 -3.74
N GLY A 117 2.81 -7.59 -2.85
CA GLY A 117 3.20 -6.18 -2.96
C GLY A 117 2.17 -5.18 -2.46
N ASN A 118 1.15 -5.61 -1.73
CA ASN A 118 0.09 -4.74 -1.20
C ASN A 118 0.63 -3.67 -0.25
N GLY A 119 1.44 -4.05 0.72
CA GLY A 119 1.94 -3.13 1.74
C GLY A 119 2.69 -1.95 1.13
N ARG A 120 3.61 -2.24 0.24
CA ARG A 120 4.46 -1.21 -0.37
C ARG A 120 3.67 -0.24 -1.25
N SER A 121 2.82 -0.77 -2.10
CA SER A 121 1.98 0.06 -2.98
C SER A 121 0.94 0.86 -2.20
N THR A 122 0.35 0.28 -1.17
CA THR A 122 -0.68 0.95 -0.36
C THR A 122 -0.09 2.06 0.50
N ARG A 123 1.15 1.91 0.99
CA ARG A 123 1.83 3.00 1.71
C ARG A 123 2.08 4.21 0.82
N ILE A 124 2.47 4.02 -0.43
CA ILE A 124 2.64 5.12 -1.40
C ILE A 124 1.28 5.78 -1.67
N TRP A 125 0.25 5.00 -1.83
CA TRP A 125 -1.13 5.46 -2.03
C TRP A 125 -1.61 6.33 -0.85
N LEU A 126 -1.30 5.89 0.38
CA LEU A 126 -1.57 6.68 1.59
C LEU A 126 -0.85 8.03 1.56
N ASP A 127 0.45 8.02 1.28
CA ASP A 127 1.25 9.24 1.23
C ASP A 127 0.76 10.21 0.17
N LEU A 128 0.27 9.71 -0.96
CA LEU A 128 -0.32 10.55 -2.01
C LEU A 128 -1.56 11.28 -1.52
N MET A 129 -2.46 10.60 -0.78
CA MET A 129 -3.63 11.24 -0.17
C MET A 129 -3.23 12.28 0.88
N LEU A 130 -2.31 11.93 1.76
CA LEU A 130 -1.84 12.82 2.82
C LEU A 130 -1.20 14.08 2.24
N LYS A 131 -0.34 13.92 1.25
CA LYS A 131 0.29 15.04 0.56
C LYS A 131 -0.72 16.00 -0.04
N LYS A 132 -1.71 15.45 -0.73
CA LYS A 132 -2.75 16.24 -1.42
C LYS A 132 -3.64 17.01 -0.44
N GLU A 133 -4.09 16.33 0.61
CA GLU A 133 -5.14 16.89 1.50
C GLU A 133 -4.58 17.71 2.66
N ILE A 134 -3.45 17.31 3.23
CA ILE A 134 -2.89 17.99 4.42
C ILE A 134 -1.46 18.49 4.25
N GLY A 135 -0.81 18.22 3.13
CA GLY A 135 0.54 18.71 2.83
C GLY A 135 1.67 18.01 3.57
N TYR A 136 1.42 16.86 4.18
CA TYR A 136 2.40 16.06 4.89
C TYR A 136 2.43 14.63 4.34
N VAL A 137 3.48 13.89 4.66
CA VAL A 137 3.60 12.46 4.37
C VAL A 137 4.15 11.76 5.61
N VAL A 138 4.07 10.42 5.63
CA VAL A 138 4.63 9.63 6.72
C VAL A 138 6.13 9.46 6.51
N ASP A 139 6.91 9.76 7.55
CA ASP A 139 8.32 9.36 7.60
C ASP A 139 8.38 7.93 8.14
N TRP A 140 8.42 6.98 7.25
CA TRP A 140 8.39 5.55 7.59
C TRP A 140 9.62 5.11 8.41
N SER A 141 10.70 5.87 8.38
CA SER A 141 11.87 5.58 9.22
C SER A 141 11.60 5.79 10.71
N LYS A 142 10.58 6.58 11.05
CA LYS A 142 10.15 6.85 12.43
C LYS A 142 9.10 5.85 12.93
N VAL A 143 8.65 4.94 12.08
CA VAL A 143 7.61 3.95 12.42
C VAL A 143 8.28 2.63 12.73
N ASP A 144 8.14 2.16 13.98
CA ASP A 144 8.62 0.84 14.35
C ASP A 144 7.81 -0.24 13.67
N LYS A 145 8.50 -1.19 13.04
CA LYS A 145 7.86 -2.24 12.23
C LYS A 145 6.90 -3.11 13.05
N GLU A 146 7.30 -3.52 14.25
CA GLU A 146 6.46 -4.37 15.09
C GLU A 146 5.22 -3.63 15.58
N ASP A 147 5.40 -2.39 16.04
CA ASP A 147 4.28 -1.54 16.47
C ASP A 147 3.29 -1.31 15.33
N TYR A 148 3.80 -1.06 14.13
CA TYR A 148 2.99 -0.87 12.94
C TYR A 148 2.17 -2.11 12.60
N LEU A 149 2.80 -3.29 12.57
CA LEU A 149 2.12 -4.53 12.25
C LEU A 149 1.02 -4.86 13.26
N LEU A 150 1.28 -4.67 14.55
CA LEU A 150 0.28 -4.88 15.61
C LEU A 150 -0.87 -3.87 15.50
N ALA A 151 -0.56 -2.61 15.25
CA ALA A 151 -1.58 -1.58 15.10
C ALA A 151 -2.47 -1.83 13.88
N MET A 152 -1.88 -2.27 12.76
CA MET A 152 -2.63 -2.63 11.55
C MET A 152 -3.49 -3.87 11.75
N GLU A 153 -2.99 -4.88 12.46
CA GLU A 153 -3.76 -6.08 12.78
C GLU A 153 -5.03 -5.75 13.57
N ARG A 154 -4.93 -4.80 14.50
CA ARG A 154 -6.06 -4.35 15.33
C ARG A 154 -6.96 -3.33 14.63
N SER A 155 -6.45 -2.64 13.63
CA SER A 155 -7.10 -1.49 13.02
C SER A 155 -8.51 -1.73 12.45
N PRO A 156 -8.88 -2.92 11.95
CA PRO A 156 -10.24 -3.13 11.47
C PRO A 156 -11.30 -3.02 12.56
N ILE A 157 -10.93 -3.26 13.82
CA ILE A 157 -11.82 -3.18 14.96
C ILE A 157 -11.57 -1.89 15.75
N LYS A 158 -10.28 -1.50 15.91
CA LYS A 158 -9.87 -0.34 16.68
C LYS A 158 -8.68 0.34 16.01
N ASP A 159 -8.91 1.49 15.43
CA ASP A 159 -7.93 2.21 14.60
C ASP A 159 -7.15 3.32 15.34
N ILE A 160 -7.37 3.49 16.65
CA ILE A 160 -6.70 4.53 17.45
C ILE A 160 -5.17 4.37 17.42
N GLU A 161 -4.69 3.12 17.53
CA GLU A 161 -3.25 2.85 17.57
C GLU A 161 -2.56 3.24 16.26
N ILE A 162 -3.11 2.85 15.12
CA ILE A 162 -2.52 3.19 13.83
C ILE A 162 -2.61 4.69 13.54
N LYS A 163 -3.70 5.34 13.91
CA LYS A 163 -3.85 6.79 13.78
C LYS A 163 -2.78 7.52 14.60
N PHE A 164 -2.56 7.09 15.84
CA PHE A 164 -1.55 7.68 16.71
C PHE A 164 -0.13 7.49 16.16
N LEU A 165 0.22 6.26 15.76
CA LEU A 165 1.54 5.97 15.20
C LEU A 165 1.86 6.80 13.97
N LEU A 166 0.94 6.86 13.04
CA LEU A 166 1.18 7.56 11.78
C LEU A 166 1.14 9.07 11.94
N LYS A 167 0.29 9.59 12.82
CA LYS A 167 0.24 11.03 13.11
C LYS A 167 1.56 11.53 13.68
N ASN A 168 2.17 10.77 14.59
CA ASN A 168 3.45 11.13 15.18
C ASN A 168 4.64 11.00 14.22
N ALA A 169 4.46 10.32 13.11
CA ALA A 169 5.47 10.14 12.08
C ALA A 169 5.29 11.07 10.87
N LEU A 170 4.30 11.95 10.90
CA LEU A 170 4.09 12.92 9.82
C LEU A 170 5.27 13.88 9.72
N THR A 171 5.67 14.18 8.52
CA THR A 171 6.77 15.11 8.23
C THR A 171 6.47 15.92 6.99
N ASP A 172 7.13 17.08 6.91
CA ASP A 172 7.09 17.90 5.70
C ASP A 172 7.85 17.18 4.58
N LEU A 173 7.32 17.27 3.36
CA LEU A 173 7.90 16.67 2.15
C LEU A 173 9.36 17.07 1.92
N SER A 174 9.74 18.30 2.29
CA SER A 174 11.10 18.79 2.10
C SER A 174 12.14 18.05 2.95
N LEU A 175 11.71 17.31 3.98
CA LEU A 175 12.61 16.60 4.89
C LEU A 175 12.86 15.14 4.51
N ILE A 176 12.16 14.61 3.51
CA ILE A 176 12.28 13.20 3.07
C ILE A 176 13.26 13.04 1.90
N HIS A 177 13.61 14.11 1.26
CA HIS A 177 14.48 14.12 0.07
C HIS A 177 15.93 14.42 0.40
#